data_e1511bad2346367069ac5e77c99e0275
#
_entry.id   e1511bad2346367069ac5e77c99e0275
#
_cell.length_a   1.000
_cell.length_b   1.000
_cell.length_c   1.000
_cell.angle_alpha   90.00
_cell.angle_beta   90.00
_cell.angle_gamma   90.00
#
_symmetry.space_group_name_H-M   'P 1'
#
loop_
_entity.id
_entity.type
_entity.pdbx_description
1 polymer ?
#
loop_
_entity_poly.entity_id
_entity_poly.type
_entity_poly.pdbx_seq_one_letter_code
_entity_poly.pdbx_strand_id
1 'polypeptide(L)'
;ASYRRQRQMCIRDRFKRWITRGNEHLPCLFEFVYFSRPDSNIDSISVHKTRLRMGDFLGEKVKTEYSDLDIDVVIPIPDTSRTAAMQVAFKLGVKYREGFMKNRYIGRTFIMPGQSLRKRTVKQKLNPIDIEFNNKNVLLVDDSIVRGHTSKRIIQMVKNSGARKVY
;
A
#
# COMPACT_ATOMS: atom_id res chain seq x y z
N ALA A 1 13.45 29.16 14.20
CA ALA A 1 12.35 30.08 14.58
C ALA A 1 10.96 29.58 14.12
N SER A 2 10.85 28.94 12.94
CA SER A 2 9.56 28.43 12.41
C SER A 2 9.03 27.21 13.18
N TYR A 3 9.90 26.33 13.65
CA TYR A 3 9.54 25.10 14.36
C TYR A 3 8.94 25.35 15.76
N ARG A 4 9.39 26.38 16.46
CA ARG A 4 8.82 26.80 17.73
C ARG A 4 7.41 27.43 17.58
N ARG A 5 7.16 28.15 16.49
CA ARG A 5 5.83 28.72 16.19
C ARG A 5 4.79 27.64 15.90
N GLN A 6 5.13 26.60 15.14
CA GLN A 6 4.21 25.48 14.91
C GLN A 6 3.88 24.70 16.19
N ARG A 7 4.87 24.45 17.06
CA ARG A 7 4.61 23.83 18.38
C ARG A 7 3.70 24.67 19.28
N GLN A 8 3.86 25.98 19.29
CA GLN A 8 2.99 26.88 20.08
C GLN A 8 1.57 26.96 19.53
N MET A 9 1.37 26.83 18.21
CA MET A 9 0.04 26.76 17.60
C MET A 9 -0.69 25.43 17.94
N CYS A 10 0.00 24.32 18.03
CA CYS A 10 -0.57 23.03 18.44
C CYS A 10 -0.91 22.95 19.93
N ILE A 11 -0.25 23.74 20.78
CA ILE A 11 -0.49 23.77 22.25
C ILE A 11 -1.64 24.70 22.65
N ARG A 12 -1.98 25.67 21.81
CA ARG A 12 -3.12 26.56 22.03
C ARG A 12 -4.35 25.99 21.32
N ASP A 13 -5.12 25.19 21.93
CA ASP A 13 -6.37 24.53 21.50
C ASP A 13 -7.38 25.36 20.66
N ARG A 14 -6.87 26.28 19.83
CA ARG A 14 -7.67 27.10 18.92
C ARG A 14 -7.39 26.72 17.49
N PHE A 15 -8.16 25.77 17.01
CA PHE A 15 -8.23 25.46 15.58
C PHE A 15 -9.13 26.51 14.88
N LYS A 16 -8.57 27.30 13.97
CA LYS A 16 -9.35 28.18 13.10
C LYS A 16 -9.43 27.58 11.71
N ARG A 17 -10.64 27.30 11.26
CA ARG A 17 -10.93 26.81 9.91
C ARG A 17 -11.50 27.95 9.06
N TRP A 18 -10.88 28.21 7.92
CA TRP A 18 -11.42 29.11 6.89
C TRP A 18 -11.90 28.28 5.71
N ILE A 19 -13.15 28.44 5.31
CA ILE A 19 -13.69 27.85 4.09
C ILE A 19 -13.64 28.96 3.04
N THR A 20 -12.79 28.79 2.04
CA THR A 20 -12.53 29.82 1.02
C THR A 20 -13.36 29.68 -0.24
N ARG A 21 -14.04 28.56 -0.44
CA ARG A 21 -14.93 28.29 -1.58
C ARG A 21 -16.09 27.39 -1.15
N GLY A 22 -17.15 27.44 -1.95
CA GLY A 22 -18.48 26.88 -1.77
C GLY A 22 -18.64 25.52 -1.09
N ASN A 23 -19.87 25.14 -0.90
CA ASN A 23 -20.31 24.02 -0.05
C ASN A 23 -20.09 22.62 -0.65
N GLU A 24 -19.34 22.49 -1.73
CA GLU A 24 -19.12 21.21 -2.38
C GLU A 24 -17.99 20.44 -1.67
N HIS A 25 -18.32 19.29 -1.11
CA HIS A 25 -17.38 18.41 -0.46
C HIS A 25 -16.78 17.44 -1.49
N LEU A 26 -15.52 17.66 -1.84
CA LEU A 26 -14.77 16.81 -2.78
C LEU A 26 -13.69 16.03 -2.03
N PRO A 27 -13.99 14.84 -1.49
CA PRO A 27 -13.03 14.03 -0.77
C PRO A 27 -11.96 13.46 -1.71
N CYS A 28 -10.71 13.48 -1.26
CA CYS A 28 -9.61 12.90 -1.99
C CYS A 28 -9.48 11.40 -1.68
N LEU A 29 -9.65 10.54 -2.67
CA LEU A 29 -9.53 9.10 -2.52
C LEU A 29 -8.11 8.68 -2.05
N PHE A 30 -7.06 9.39 -2.45
CA PHE A 30 -5.68 9.12 -2.06
C PHE A 30 -5.44 9.24 -0.55
N GLU A 31 -6.21 10.08 0.14
CA GLU A 31 -6.16 10.16 1.60
C GLU A 31 -6.52 8.80 2.23
N PHE A 32 -7.56 8.14 1.74
CA PHE A 32 -7.99 6.84 2.25
C PHE A 32 -7.07 5.70 1.82
N VAL A 33 -6.61 5.70 0.57
CA VAL A 33 -5.81 4.59 0.01
C VAL A 33 -4.39 4.61 0.56
N TYR A 34 -3.74 5.79 0.62
CA TYR A 34 -2.30 5.87 0.81
C TYR A 34 -1.83 6.80 1.93
N PHE A 35 -2.29 8.08 1.96
CA PHE A 35 -1.67 9.10 2.81
C PHE A 35 -2.01 8.95 4.28
N SER A 36 -3.27 8.69 4.60
CA SER A 36 -3.74 8.71 5.98
C SER A 36 -3.30 7.48 6.76
N ARG A 37 -3.11 7.67 8.05
CA ARG A 37 -2.83 6.57 8.97
C ARG A 37 -4.05 5.64 9.04
N PRO A 38 -3.86 4.32 9.21
CA PRO A 38 -4.98 3.38 9.28
C PRO A 38 -5.96 3.66 10.41
N ASP A 39 -5.47 4.21 11.52
CA ASP A 39 -6.25 4.56 12.72
C ASP A 39 -6.98 5.92 12.63
N SER A 40 -6.86 6.62 11.49
CA SER A 40 -7.49 7.93 11.30
C SER A 40 -8.97 7.82 10.91
N ASN A 41 -9.72 8.86 11.29
CA ASN A 41 -11.05 9.13 10.75
C ASN A 41 -11.00 10.45 9.96
N ILE A 42 -11.51 10.42 8.73
CA ILE A 42 -11.64 11.58 7.84
C ILE A 42 -13.12 11.77 7.57
N ASP A 43 -13.66 12.93 7.88
CA ASP A 43 -15.09 13.24 7.69
C ASP A 43 -16.01 12.15 8.29
N SER A 44 -15.68 11.70 9.50
CA SER A 44 -16.37 10.61 10.21
C SER A 44 -16.28 9.23 9.56
N ILE A 45 -15.43 9.06 8.55
CA ILE A 45 -15.19 7.79 7.86
C ILE A 45 -13.86 7.19 8.32
N SER A 46 -13.90 5.97 8.85
CA SER A 46 -12.69 5.25 9.24
C SER A 46 -11.86 4.82 8.04
N VAL A 47 -10.60 5.23 8.01
CA VAL A 47 -9.63 4.82 6.97
C VAL A 47 -9.46 3.29 6.94
N HIS A 48 -9.38 2.66 8.11
CA HIS A 48 -9.27 1.21 8.20
C HIS A 48 -10.47 0.47 7.58
N LYS A 49 -11.69 0.87 7.94
CA LYS A 49 -12.93 0.28 7.35
C LYS A 49 -12.98 0.50 5.84
N THR A 50 -12.54 1.65 5.35
CA THR A 50 -12.49 1.94 3.92
C THR A 50 -11.54 1.01 3.20
N ARG A 51 -10.33 0.76 3.74
CA ARG A 51 -9.36 -0.18 3.16
C ARG A 51 -9.85 -1.62 3.19
N LEU A 52 -10.58 -2.04 4.22
CA LEU A 52 -11.24 -3.36 4.25
C LEU A 52 -12.25 -3.47 3.11
N ARG A 53 -13.13 -2.48 2.95
CA ARG A 53 -14.13 -2.47 1.86
C ARG A 53 -13.49 -2.47 0.47
N MET A 54 -12.41 -1.72 0.28
CA MET A 54 -11.64 -1.77 -0.97
C MET A 54 -11.11 -3.18 -1.26
N GLY A 55 -10.62 -3.88 -0.22
CA GLY A 55 -10.20 -5.27 -0.33
C GLY A 55 -11.35 -6.22 -0.66
N ASP A 56 -12.53 -6.02 -0.09
CA ASP A 56 -13.73 -6.80 -0.41
C ASP A 56 -14.11 -6.66 -1.89
N PHE A 57 -14.22 -5.43 -2.38
CA PHE A 57 -14.56 -5.17 -3.78
C PHE A 57 -13.49 -5.71 -4.74
N LEU A 58 -12.21 -5.55 -4.40
CA LEU A 58 -11.12 -6.09 -5.21
C LEU A 58 -11.16 -7.62 -5.23
N GLY A 59 -11.36 -8.26 -4.09
CA GLY A 59 -11.49 -9.71 -3.99
C GLY A 59 -12.67 -10.26 -4.79
N GLU A 60 -13.82 -9.58 -4.72
CA GLU A 60 -15.00 -9.95 -5.52
C GLU A 60 -14.72 -9.83 -7.02
N LYS A 61 -14.08 -8.72 -7.42
CA LYS A 61 -13.70 -8.50 -8.82
C LYS A 61 -12.74 -9.58 -9.33
N VAL A 62 -11.73 -9.94 -8.54
CA VAL A 62 -10.81 -11.04 -8.92
C VAL A 62 -11.57 -12.36 -9.04
N LYS A 63 -12.47 -12.65 -8.13
CA LYS A 63 -13.26 -13.88 -8.13
C LYS A 63 -14.20 -13.99 -9.33
N THR A 64 -14.79 -12.88 -9.78
CA THR A 64 -15.78 -12.87 -10.87
C THR A 64 -15.13 -12.74 -12.25
N GLU A 65 -14.16 -11.84 -12.39
CA GLU A 65 -13.57 -11.52 -13.70
C GLU A 65 -12.33 -12.37 -14.03
N TYR A 66 -11.69 -12.95 -13.02
CA TYR A 66 -10.44 -13.70 -13.13
C TYR A 66 -10.50 -15.06 -12.40
N SER A 67 -11.64 -15.74 -12.51
CA SER A 67 -11.90 -17.03 -11.85
C SER A 67 -10.99 -18.17 -12.31
N ASP A 68 -10.35 -18.02 -13.46
CA ASP A 68 -9.41 -18.98 -14.06
C ASP A 68 -7.99 -18.88 -13.46
N LEU A 69 -7.73 -17.88 -12.64
CA LEU A 69 -6.43 -17.72 -12.00
C LEU A 69 -6.24 -18.76 -10.88
N ASP A 70 -5.18 -19.53 -11.02
CA ASP A 70 -4.73 -20.49 -9.99
C ASP A 70 -3.84 -19.75 -8.98
N ILE A 71 -4.44 -19.27 -7.89
CA ILE A 71 -3.78 -18.45 -6.86
C ILE A 71 -3.56 -19.29 -5.60
N ASP A 72 -2.30 -19.53 -5.22
CA ASP A 72 -1.94 -20.24 -3.99
C ASP A 72 -1.92 -19.31 -2.76
N VAL A 73 -1.53 -18.03 -2.97
CA VAL A 73 -1.29 -17.11 -1.88
C VAL A 73 -1.47 -15.65 -2.31
N VAL A 74 -2.02 -14.84 -1.41
CA VAL A 74 -2.08 -13.37 -1.53
C VAL A 74 -1.00 -12.76 -0.67
N ILE A 75 -0.17 -11.88 -1.25
CA ILE A 75 0.94 -11.21 -0.59
C ILE A 75 0.83 -9.69 -0.79
N PRO A 76 0.79 -8.89 0.29
CA PRO A 76 0.77 -7.45 0.20
C PRO A 76 2.15 -6.88 -0.10
N ILE A 77 2.17 -5.75 -0.79
CA ILE A 77 3.34 -4.88 -0.85
C ILE A 77 3.26 -3.91 0.35
N PRO A 78 4.16 -4.02 1.35
CA PRO A 78 4.02 -3.26 2.59
C PRO A 78 4.24 -1.75 2.38
N ASP A 79 3.56 -0.89 3.17
CA ASP A 79 2.76 -1.22 4.36
C ASP A 79 1.25 -1.03 4.12
N THR A 80 0.85 -0.16 3.20
CA THR A 80 -0.52 0.37 3.04
C THR A 80 -1.50 -0.65 2.49
N SER A 81 -1.03 -1.58 1.67
CA SER A 81 -1.88 -2.61 1.04
C SER A 81 -2.27 -3.78 1.95
N ARG A 82 -1.67 -3.91 3.14
CA ARG A 82 -1.88 -5.07 4.04
C ARG A 82 -3.34 -5.33 4.36
N THR A 83 -4.07 -4.28 4.74
CA THR A 83 -5.49 -4.40 5.12
C THR A 83 -6.35 -4.88 3.95
N ALA A 84 -6.14 -4.30 2.77
CA ALA A 84 -6.86 -4.69 1.56
C ALA A 84 -6.50 -6.12 1.12
N ALA A 85 -5.20 -6.46 1.11
CA ALA A 85 -4.73 -7.80 0.72
C ALA A 85 -5.24 -8.91 1.64
N MET A 86 -5.32 -8.63 2.95
CA MET A 86 -5.91 -9.58 3.91
C MET A 86 -7.36 -9.88 3.55
N GLN A 87 -8.12 -8.85 3.22
CA GLN A 87 -9.54 -8.99 2.86
C GLN A 87 -9.72 -9.68 1.50
N VAL A 88 -8.83 -9.39 0.53
CA VAL A 88 -8.79 -10.12 -0.76
C VAL A 88 -8.57 -11.61 -0.53
N ALA A 89 -7.58 -11.98 0.29
CA ALA A 89 -7.29 -13.38 0.60
C ALA A 89 -8.48 -14.08 1.24
N PHE A 90 -9.13 -13.43 2.20
CA PHE A 90 -10.36 -13.94 2.85
C PHE A 90 -11.47 -14.16 1.82
N LYS A 91 -11.70 -13.20 0.92
CA LYS A 91 -12.76 -13.26 -0.09
C LYS A 91 -12.52 -14.38 -1.12
N LEU A 92 -11.26 -14.61 -1.48
CA LEU A 92 -10.86 -15.68 -2.41
C LEU A 92 -10.75 -17.06 -1.75
N GLY A 93 -10.75 -17.14 -0.42
CA GLY A 93 -10.54 -18.39 0.32
C GLY A 93 -9.11 -18.94 0.21
N VAL A 94 -8.11 -18.07 -0.06
CA VAL A 94 -6.70 -18.44 -0.19
C VAL A 94 -5.86 -17.91 0.96
N LYS A 95 -4.64 -18.41 1.09
CA LYS A 95 -3.73 -18.00 2.17
C LYS A 95 -3.28 -16.55 2.03
N TYR A 96 -3.29 -15.81 3.13
CA TYR A 96 -2.58 -14.53 3.26
C TYR A 96 -1.20 -14.77 3.87
N ARG A 97 -0.14 -14.17 3.30
CA ARG A 97 1.23 -14.24 3.82
C ARG A 97 1.95 -12.91 3.67
N GLU A 98 2.81 -12.60 4.63
CA GLU A 98 3.74 -11.47 4.57
C GLU A 98 5.03 -11.94 3.85
N GLY A 99 5.11 -11.71 2.55
CA GLY A 99 6.26 -12.15 1.74
C GLY A 99 7.40 -11.13 1.67
N PHE A 100 7.22 -9.94 2.21
CA PHE A 100 8.21 -8.87 2.16
C PHE A 100 8.54 -8.30 3.52
N MET A 101 9.83 -8.12 3.78
CA MET A 101 10.34 -7.33 4.90
C MET A 101 10.73 -5.93 4.42
N LYS A 102 10.09 -4.91 4.99
CA LYS A 102 10.44 -3.51 4.71
C LYS A 102 11.55 -3.03 5.64
N ASN A 103 12.64 -2.54 5.09
CA ASN A 103 13.67 -1.89 5.88
C ASN A 103 13.20 -0.51 6.33
N ARG A 104 12.94 -0.38 7.64
CA ARG A 104 12.43 0.86 8.26
C ARG A 104 13.48 1.96 8.39
N TYR A 105 14.77 1.60 8.30
CA TYR A 105 15.89 2.55 8.45
C TYR A 105 16.21 3.30 7.16
N ILE A 106 15.65 2.90 6.03
CA ILE A 106 15.84 3.58 4.75
C ILE A 106 14.67 4.52 4.50
N GLY A 107 14.94 5.83 4.57
CA GLY A 107 13.96 6.89 4.36
C GLY A 107 13.32 6.93 2.96
N ARG A 108 12.37 7.83 2.76
CA ARG A 108 11.67 8.02 1.47
C ARG A 108 12.64 8.48 0.39
N THR A 109 12.77 7.73 -0.70
CA THR A 109 13.72 7.95 -1.81
C THR A 109 13.23 8.92 -2.87
N PHE A 110 12.07 9.57 -2.69
CA PHE A 110 11.52 10.49 -3.68
C PHE A 110 12.36 11.76 -3.91
N ILE A 111 13.31 12.06 -3.03
CA ILE A 111 14.08 13.33 -3.00
C ILE A 111 15.54 13.14 -3.49
N MET A 112 15.97 11.93 -3.85
CA MET A 112 17.36 11.73 -4.29
C MET A 112 17.55 11.97 -5.80
N PRO A 113 18.48 12.84 -6.21
CA PRO A 113 18.88 13.01 -7.60
C PRO A 113 19.67 11.78 -8.09
N GLY A 114 19.34 11.26 -9.29
CA GLY A 114 20.08 10.22 -9.97
C GLY A 114 19.36 8.88 -10.09
N GLN A 115 19.27 8.36 -11.34
CA GLN A 115 18.58 7.10 -11.64
C GLN A 115 19.31 5.84 -11.12
N SER A 116 20.63 5.85 -11.06
CA SER A 116 21.45 4.73 -10.59
C SER A 116 21.33 4.52 -9.07
N LEU A 117 21.22 5.58 -8.29
CA LEU A 117 20.99 5.52 -6.84
C LEU A 117 19.58 5.01 -6.52
N ARG A 118 18.56 5.40 -7.30
CA ARG A 118 17.19 4.88 -7.17
C ARG A 118 17.10 3.37 -7.42
N LYS A 119 17.92 2.83 -8.32
CA LYS A 119 17.96 1.38 -8.62
C LYS A 119 18.47 0.56 -7.43
N ARG A 120 19.49 1.00 -6.74
CA ARG A 120 20.02 0.36 -5.51
C ARG A 120 19.02 0.43 -4.35
N THR A 121 18.34 1.54 -4.20
CA THR A 121 17.52 1.85 -3.04
C THR A 121 16.23 1.03 -2.96
N VAL A 122 15.64 0.57 -4.07
CA VAL A 122 14.46 -0.31 -4.04
C VAL A 122 14.84 -1.71 -3.52
N LYS A 123 15.99 -2.26 -3.93
CA LYS A 123 16.53 -3.51 -3.36
C LYS A 123 16.83 -3.41 -1.85
N GLN A 124 17.18 -2.22 -1.38
CA GLN A 124 17.48 -1.99 0.04
C GLN A 124 16.22 -1.78 0.90
N LYS A 125 15.08 -1.42 0.28
CA LYS A 125 13.83 -1.11 0.98
C LYS A 125 12.95 -2.31 1.23
N LEU A 126 12.91 -3.25 0.29
CA LEU A 126 12.08 -4.44 0.32
C LEU A 126 12.96 -5.66 0.14
N ASN A 127 12.95 -6.55 1.12
CA ASN A 127 13.62 -7.84 1.04
C ASN A 127 12.54 -8.92 0.94
N PRO A 128 12.58 -9.80 -0.09
CA PRO A 128 11.66 -10.91 -0.20
C PRO A 128 12.01 -12.00 0.84
N ILE A 129 10.99 -12.70 1.30
CA ILE A 129 11.09 -13.90 2.13
C ILE A 129 10.86 -15.08 1.19
N ASP A 130 11.93 -15.66 0.66
CA ASP A 130 11.90 -16.60 -0.46
C ASP A 130 10.96 -17.80 -0.24
N ILE A 131 10.87 -18.34 0.97
CA ILE A 131 9.97 -19.44 1.31
C ILE A 131 8.49 -19.12 1.08
N GLU A 132 8.11 -17.84 1.11
CA GLU A 132 6.74 -17.42 0.88
C GLU A 132 6.39 -17.35 -0.63
N PHE A 133 7.40 -17.29 -1.48
CA PHE A 133 7.25 -17.21 -2.94
C PHE A 133 7.54 -18.53 -3.65
N ASN A 134 8.50 -19.30 -3.13
CA ASN A 134 9.04 -20.46 -3.81
C ASN A 134 7.95 -21.47 -4.19
N ASN A 135 7.92 -21.80 -5.49
CA ASN A 135 7.01 -22.76 -6.12
C ASN A 135 5.50 -22.45 -5.91
N LYS A 136 5.13 -21.16 -5.82
CA LYS A 136 3.74 -20.70 -5.63
C LYS A 136 3.29 -19.79 -6.77
N ASN A 137 1.98 -19.80 -7.01
CA ASN A 137 1.29 -18.80 -7.82
C ASN A 137 0.83 -17.67 -6.89
N VAL A 138 1.41 -16.49 -7.06
CA VAL A 138 1.29 -15.40 -6.11
C VAL A 138 0.43 -14.27 -6.67
N LEU A 139 -0.60 -13.86 -5.92
CA LEU A 139 -1.31 -12.61 -6.16
C LEU A 139 -0.68 -11.51 -5.32
N LEU A 140 -0.06 -10.51 -5.97
CA LEU A 140 0.48 -9.34 -5.30
C LEU A 140 -0.58 -8.24 -5.22
N VAL A 141 -0.74 -7.66 -4.04
CA VAL A 141 -1.65 -6.53 -3.82
C VAL A 141 -0.86 -5.31 -3.41
N ASP A 142 -0.99 -4.23 -4.18
CA ASP A 142 -0.40 -2.92 -3.90
C ASP A 142 -1.51 -1.87 -3.71
N ASP A 143 -1.16 -0.72 -3.16
CA ASP A 143 -2.09 0.41 -3.01
C ASP A 143 -2.27 1.19 -4.32
N SER A 144 -1.25 1.25 -5.15
CA SER A 144 -1.28 2.05 -6.38
C SER A 144 -0.18 1.68 -7.38
N ILE A 145 -0.48 1.83 -8.65
CA ILE A 145 0.48 1.74 -9.75
C ILE A 145 0.58 3.12 -10.41
N VAL A 146 1.69 3.83 -10.21
CA VAL A 146 1.88 5.18 -10.77
C VAL A 146 2.58 5.13 -12.13
N ARG A 147 3.85 4.69 -12.18
CA ARG A 147 4.66 4.60 -13.41
C ARG A 147 5.05 3.17 -13.79
N GLY A 148 4.63 2.18 -13.01
CA GLY A 148 4.92 0.77 -13.23
C GLY A 148 6.37 0.34 -13.01
N HIS A 149 7.33 1.25 -12.82
CA HIS A 149 8.74 0.88 -12.62
C HIS A 149 8.99 0.11 -11.33
N THR A 150 8.30 0.49 -10.27
CA THR A 150 8.38 -0.19 -8.96
C THR A 150 7.74 -1.57 -9.06
N SER A 151 6.54 -1.65 -9.64
CA SER A 151 5.82 -2.92 -9.82
C SER A 151 6.61 -3.92 -10.65
N LYS A 152 7.21 -3.50 -11.79
CA LYS A 152 8.07 -4.36 -12.59
C LYS A 152 9.25 -4.95 -11.80
N ARG A 153 9.86 -4.15 -10.92
CA ARG A 153 10.98 -4.61 -10.08
C ARG A 153 10.54 -5.58 -9.00
N ILE A 154 9.39 -5.31 -8.38
CA ILE A 154 8.82 -6.20 -7.37
C ILE A 154 8.47 -7.54 -8.02
N ILE A 155 7.80 -7.54 -9.16
CA ILE A 155 7.49 -8.76 -9.92
C ILE A 155 8.77 -9.53 -10.25
N GLN A 156 9.83 -8.85 -10.74
CA GLN A 156 11.10 -9.51 -11.02
C GLN A 156 11.76 -10.09 -9.76
N MET A 157 11.66 -9.39 -8.63
CA MET A 157 12.16 -9.86 -7.33
C MET A 157 11.43 -11.14 -6.90
N VAL A 158 10.11 -11.15 -7.00
CA VAL A 158 9.27 -12.32 -6.66
C VAL A 158 9.57 -13.51 -7.57
N LYS A 159 9.75 -13.28 -8.87
CA LYS A 159 10.18 -14.33 -9.80
C LYS A 159 11.55 -14.90 -9.44
N ASN A 160 12.50 -14.04 -9.08
CA ASN A 160 13.83 -14.47 -8.64
C ASN A 160 13.80 -15.26 -7.32
N SER A 161 12.80 -15.05 -6.48
CA SER A 161 12.53 -15.83 -5.26
C SER A 161 11.80 -17.16 -5.52
N GLY A 162 11.63 -17.55 -6.80
CA GLY A 162 11.13 -18.86 -7.19
C GLY A 162 9.62 -18.97 -7.36
N ALA A 163 8.88 -17.86 -7.47
CA ALA A 163 7.45 -17.92 -7.77
C ALA A 163 7.19 -18.54 -9.17
N ARG A 164 6.17 -19.42 -9.25
CA ARG A 164 5.75 -20.03 -10.54
C ARG A 164 5.05 -19.01 -11.42
N LYS A 165 4.07 -18.31 -10.85
CA LYS A 165 3.32 -17.25 -11.53
C LYS A 165 3.16 -16.06 -10.58
N VAL A 166 3.06 -14.86 -11.14
CA VAL A 166 2.82 -13.61 -10.40
C VAL A 166 1.70 -12.86 -11.11
N TYR A 167 0.65 -12.60 -10.37
CA TYR A 167 -0.53 -11.85 -10.77
C TYR A 167 -0.57 -10.50 -10.07
#